data_455be40fe96390881481cbb1b2ec98cd
#
_entry.id   455be40fe96390881481cbb1b2ec98cd
#
_cell.length_a   1.000
_cell.length_b   1.000
_cell.length_c   1.000
_cell.angle_alpha   90.00
_cell.angle_beta   90.00
_cell.angle_gamma   90.00
#
_symmetry.space_group_name_H-M   'P 1'
#
loop_
_entity.id
_entity.type
_entity.pdbx_description
1 polymer ?
#
loop_
_entity_poly.entity_id
_entity_poly.type
_entity_poly.pdbx_seq_one_letter_code
_entity_poly.pdbx_strand_id
1 'polypeptide(L)'
;TSRIMWPVFLGMLALTALMRFSQLLLNGGHIPWLLQLIGVLLVIGFVMGLFALAFAPLVLSAVRWRDHVLKDEGYLTLTLPVSLHQLLISKLIVSAVWYAAAFIVGLLSLLIAASGWSTFQYVPDFFNDVFTAFFEMEASLRSHALLIVFELFCNFVFAVSAAELVVYAAFSIGYSFNKHKTLWTTILVLVFFQLAQFTAIAMIGAFFSADPTRWMYLDVYSAPASIELLLLWGMLGELLFAAAGYAVTWFFTTKKLNLE
;
A
#
# COMPACT_ATOMS: atom_id res chain seq x y z
N THR A 1 7.75 -9.84 12.43
CA THR A 1 7.68 -9.21 11.09
C THR A 1 9.05 -9.05 10.48
N SER A 2 10.02 -8.48 11.21
CA SER A 2 11.36 -8.20 10.69
C SER A 2 12.01 -9.42 10.02
N ARG A 3 12.00 -10.59 10.67
CA ARG A 3 12.61 -11.82 10.12
C ARG A 3 12.09 -12.24 8.74
N ILE A 4 10.85 -11.86 8.38
CA ILE A 4 10.25 -12.21 7.08
C ILE A 4 10.37 -11.03 6.11
N MET A 5 10.20 -9.79 6.56
CA MET A 5 10.26 -8.62 5.68
C MET A 5 11.67 -8.35 5.14
N TRP A 6 12.72 -8.53 5.94
CA TRP A 6 14.10 -8.35 5.47
C TRP A 6 14.46 -9.23 4.27
N PRO A 7 14.20 -10.56 4.28
CA PRO A 7 14.40 -11.40 3.08
C PRO A 7 13.62 -10.92 1.85
N VAL A 8 12.38 -10.42 2.02
CA VAL A 8 11.57 -9.89 0.91
C VAL A 8 12.23 -8.64 0.31
N PHE A 9 12.70 -7.72 1.16
CA PHE A 9 13.39 -6.51 0.71
C PHE A 9 14.72 -6.82 0.00
N LEU A 10 15.53 -7.67 0.61
CA LEU A 10 16.80 -8.09 0.00
C LEU A 10 16.58 -8.87 -1.29
N GLY A 11 15.57 -9.74 -1.34
CA GLY A 11 15.20 -10.48 -2.55
C GLY A 11 14.77 -9.54 -3.68
N MET A 12 13.99 -8.49 -3.36
CA MET A 12 13.59 -7.50 -4.35
C MET A 12 14.79 -6.71 -4.90
N LEU A 13 15.70 -6.25 -4.04
CA LEU A 13 16.91 -5.54 -4.46
C LEU A 13 17.84 -6.44 -5.29
N ALA A 14 18.01 -7.70 -4.88
CA ALA A 14 18.80 -8.67 -5.64
C ALA A 14 18.19 -8.94 -7.03
N LEU A 15 16.86 -9.11 -7.11
CA LEU A 15 16.15 -9.29 -8.37
C LEU A 15 16.27 -8.07 -9.28
N THR A 16 16.22 -6.86 -8.73
CA THR A 16 16.45 -5.61 -9.45
C THR A 16 17.87 -5.56 -10.03
N ALA A 17 18.87 -5.92 -9.24
CA ALA A 17 20.26 -5.97 -9.67
C ALA A 17 20.48 -7.00 -10.79
N LEU A 18 19.89 -8.20 -10.69
CA LEU A 18 19.95 -9.25 -11.71
C LEU A 18 19.28 -8.81 -13.02
N MET A 19 18.09 -8.19 -12.91
CA MET A 19 17.37 -7.65 -14.06
C MET A 19 18.22 -6.59 -14.77
N ARG A 20 18.81 -5.68 -14.01
CA ARG A 20 19.66 -4.63 -14.58
C ARG A 20 20.92 -5.19 -15.22
N PHE A 21 21.58 -6.16 -14.59
CA PHE A 21 22.73 -6.83 -15.16
C PHE A 21 22.39 -7.55 -16.47
N SER A 22 21.24 -8.20 -16.55
CA SER A 22 20.77 -8.80 -17.80
C SER A 22 20.57 -7.79 -18.91
N GLN A 23 19.98 -6.61 -18.62
CA GLN A 23 19.81 -5.54 -19.60
C GLN A 23 21.15 -5.02 -20.15
N LEU A 24 22.16 -4.87 -19.29
CA LEU A 24 23.50 -4.46 -19.71
C LEU A 24 24.15 -5.50 -20.64
N LEU A 25 23.97 -6.78 -20.37
CA LEU A 25 24.45 -7.84 -21.26
C LEU A 25 23.71 -7.86 -22.59
N LEU A 26 22.40 -7.58 -22.57
CA LEU A 26 21.55 -7.58 -23.76
C LEU A 26 21.82 -6.42 -24.74
N ASN A 27 22.39 -5.31 -24.27
CA ASN A 27 22.75 -4.17 -25.12
C ASN A 27 24.05 -4.38 -25.91
N GLY A 28 24.76 -5.48 -25.76
CA GLY A 28 26.12 -5.74 -26.29
C GLY A 28 26.20 -6.39 -27.68
N GLY A 29 25.13 -6.52 -28.47
CA GLY A 29 25.18 -7.07 -29.86
C GLY A 29 24.44 -8.40 -30.04
N HIS A 30 24.91 -9.27 -30.96
CA HIS A 30 24.26 -10.56 -31.25
C HIS A 30 24.19 -11.48 -30.02
N ILE A 31 23.00 -11.56 -29.42
CA ILE A 31 22.78 -12.29 -28.17
C ILE A 31 22.07 -13.63 -28.48
N PRO A 32 22.53 -14.74 -27.93
CA PRO A 32 21.84 -16.02 -28.02
C PRO A 32 20.40 -15.89 -27.51
N TRP A 33 19.45 -16.50 -28.22
CA TRP A 33 18.02 -16.47 -27.86
C TRP A 33 17.74 -16.89 -26.41
N LEU A 34 18.59 -17.78 -25.86
CA LEU A 34 18.47 -18.24 -24.47
C LEU A 34 18.69 -17.11 -23.46
N LEU A 35 19.67 -16.22 -23.71
CA LEU A 35 19.91 -15.05 -22.84
C LEU A 35 18.79 -14.03 -22.96
N GLN A 36 18.21 -13.85 -24.14
CA GLN A 36 17.02 -13.01 -24.31
C GLN A 36 15.84 -13.54 -23.50
N LEU A 37 15.60 -14.85 -23.52
CA LEU A 37 14.55 -15.50 -22.71
C LEU A 37 14.78 -15.27 -21.22
N ILE A 38 16.01 -15.44 -20.73
CA ILE A 38 16.36 -15.16 -19.32
C ILE A 38 16.08 -13.69 -18.98
N GLY A 39 16.43 -12.75 -19.84
CA GLY A 39 16.15 -11.34 -19.66
C GLY A 39 14.65 -11.05 -19.50
N VAL A 40 13.82 -11.63 -20.36
CA VAL A 40 12.35 -11.50 -20.26
C VAL A 40 11.82 -12.09 -18.95
N LEU A 41 12.30 -13.26 -18.54
CA LEU A 41 11.90 -13.90 -17.28
C LEU A 41 12.29 -13.05 -16.07
N LEU A 42 13.45 -12.39 -16.09
CA LEU A 42 13.87 -11.48 -15.03
C LEU A 42 12.99 -10.22 -14.95
N VAL A 43 12.55 -9.68 -16.09
CA VAL A 43 11.59 -8.56 -16.12
C VAL A 43 10.24 -8.98 -15.53
N ILE A 44 9.73 -10.15 -15.93
CA ILE A 44 8.48 -10.69 -15.37
C ILE A 44 8.64 -10.92 -13.86
N GLY A 45 9.75 -11.53 -13.45
CA GLY A 45 10.08 -11.74 -12.04
C GLY A 45 10.13 -10.42 -11.24
N PHE A 46 10.72 -9.38 -11.82
CA PHE A 46 10.78 -8.04 -11.23
C PHE A 46 9.38 -7.44 -11.00
N VAL A 47 8.51 -7.51 -12.01
CA VAL A 47 7.13 -7.03 -11.89
C VAL A 47 6.37 -7.81 -10.81
N MET A 48 6.49 -9.16 -10.82
CA MET A 48 5.90 -10.00 -9.78
C MET A 48 6.49 -9.71 -8.40
N GLY A 49 7.78 -9.40 -8.31
CA GLY A 49 8.45 -8.99 -7.09
C GLY A 49 7.91 -7.68 -6.52
N LEU A 50 7.60 -6.68 -7.37
CA LEU A 50 6.94 -5.43 -6.95
C LEU A 50 5.54 -5.70 -6.37
N PHE A 51 4.75 -6.57 -7.01
CA PHE A 51 3.46 -6.98 -6.45
C PHE A 51 3.63 -7.70 -5.11
N ALA A 52 4.56 -8.64 -5.01
CA ALA A 52 4.86 -9.34 -3.77
C ALA A 52 5.27 -8.36 -2.66
N LEU A 53 6.12 -7.38 -2.98
CA LEU A 53 6.56 -6.34 -2.07
C LEU A 53 5.37 -5.48 -1.56
N ALA A 54 4.45 -5.11 -2.45
CA ALA A 54 3.27 -4.32 -2.11
C ALA A 54 2.29 -5.08 -1.20
N PHE A 55 2.11 -6.38 -1.44
CA PHE A 55 1.16 -7.20 -0.67
C PHE A 55 1.76 -7.89 0.56
N ALA A 56 3.09 -8.00 0.66
CA ALA A 56 3.75 -8.69 1.77
C ALA A 56 3.37 -8.13 3.17
N PRO A 57 3.34 -6.80 3.41
CA PRO A 57 2.92 -6.27 4.71
C PRO A 57 1.50 -6.68 5.07
N LEU A 58 0.54 -6.61 4.12
CA LEU A 58 -0.86 -6.97 4.32
C LEU A 58 -1.02 -8.45 4.69
N VAL A 59 -0.38 -9.34 3.91
CA VAL A 59 -0.44 -10.78 4.17
C VAL A 59 0.15 -11.13 5.54
N LEU A 60 1.30 -10.54 5.88
CA LEU A 60 1.94 -10.79 7.18
C LEU A 60 1.13 -10.24 8.34
N SER A 61 0.49 -9.10 8.19
CA SER A 61 -0.40 -8.51 9.16
C SER A 61 -1.64 -9.39 9.36
N ALA A 62 -2.27 -9.84 8.28
CA ALA A 62 -3.39 -10.75 8.28
C ALA A 62 -3.08 -12.09 9.00
N VAL A 63 -1.95 -12.71 8.67
CA VAL A 63 -1.49 -13.95 9.31
C VAL A 63 -1.30 -13.74 10.82
N ARG A 64 -0.70 -12.61 11.21
CA ARG A 64 -0.52 -12.27 12.64
C ARG A 64 -1.81 -11.97 13.36
N TRP A 65 -2.77 -11.30 12.70
CA TRP A 65 -4.10 -11.11 13.26
C TRP A 65 -4.75 -12.45 13.54
N ARG A 66 -4.72 -13.35 12.55
CA ARG A 66 -5.25 -14.71 12.68
C ARG A 66 -4.59 -15.46 13.83
N ASP A 67 -3.26 -15.54 13.86
CA ASP A 67 -2.54 -16.41 14.78
C ASP A 67 -2.58 -15.89 16.22
N HIS A 68 -2.45 -14.57 16.43
CA HIS A 68 -2.38 -13.97 17.77
C HIS A 68 -3.73 -13.54 18.35
N VAL A 69 -4.81 -13.46 17.55
CA VAL A 69 -6.11 -12.97 18.05
C VAL A 69 -7.23 -13.98 17.84
N LEU A 70 -7.21 -14.73 16.72
CA LEU A 70 -8.33 -15.59 16.34
C LEU A 70 -8.10 -17.08 16.57
N LYS A 71 -6.86 -17.49 16.85
CA LYS A 71 -6.49 -18.87 17.20
C LYS A 71 -6.16 -19.00 18.68
N ASP A 72 -5.55 -20.12 19.04
CA ASP A 72 -5.25 -20.53 20.42
C ASP A 72 -4.50 -19.47 21.24
N GLU A 73 -3.61 -18.71 20.62
CA GLU A 73 -2.92 -17.57 21.26
C GLU A 73 -3.87 -16.39 21.56
N GLY A 74 -5.04 -16.35 20.92
CA GLY A 74 -6.04 -15.31 21.13
C GLY A 74 -6.57 -15.30 22.55
N TYR A 75 -6.69 -16.46 23.18
CA TYR A 75 -7.08 -16.54 24.59
C TYR A 75 -6.11 -15.75 25.48
N LEU A 76 -4.81 -15.96 25.32
CA LEU A 76 -3.79 -15.23 26.07
C LEU A 76 -3.79 -13.73 25.75
N THR A 77 -3.93 -13.38 24.47
CA THR A 77 -3.93 -11.99 24.03
C THR A 77 -5.15 -11.22 24.57
N LEU A 78 -6.32 -11.84 24.59
CA LEU A 78 -7.56 -11.22 25.07
C LEU A 78 -7.68 -11.19 26.61
N THR A 79 -6.90 -11.99 27.34
CA THR A 79 -6.82 -11.94 28.82
C THR A 79 -5.83 -10.90 29.34
N LEU A 80 -4.99 -10.33 28.46
CA LEU A 80 -4.12 -9.23 28.85
C LEU A 80 -4.96 -7.99 29.23
N PRO A 81 -4.48 -7.16 30.19
CA PRO A 81 -5.16 -5.94 30.60
C PRO A 81 -5.00 -4.82 29.57
N VAL A 82 -5.21 -5.12 28.29
CA VAL A 82 -5.08 -4.20 27.15
C VAL A 82 -6.42 -4.18 26.42
N SER A 83 -6.91 -2.99 26.09
CA SER A 83 -8.15 -2.86 25.31
C SER A 83 -7.93 -3.32 23.86
N LEU A 84 -8.98 -3.89 23.24
CA LEU A 84 -8.95 -4.27 21.82
C LEU A 84 -8.60 -3.08 20.90
N HIS A 85 -9.00 -1.86 21.30
CA HIS A 85 -8.66 -0.63 20.60
C HIS A 85 -7.14 -0.40 20.56
N GLN A 86 -6.47 -0.52 21.70
CA GLN A 86 -5.00 -0.37 21.77
C GLN A 86 -4.29 -1.45 20.94
N LEU A 87 -4.81 -2.68 20.98
CA LEU A 87 -4.30 -3.79 20.18
C LEU A 87 -4.42 -3.50 18.67
N LEU A 88 -5.57 -3.04 18.20
CA LEU A 88 -5.78 -2.66 16.79
C LEU A 88 -4.86 -1.52 16.36
N ILE A 89 -4.83 -0.43 17.14
CA ILE A 89 -4.00 0.74 16.82
C ILE A 89 -2.51 0.35 16.74
N SER A 90 -2.02 -0.43 17.69
CA SER A 90 -0.62 -0.88 17.68
C SER A 90 -0.26 -1.68 16.43
N LYS A 91 -1.18 -2.55 15.97
CA LYS A 91 -0.97 -3.33 14.74
C LYS A 91 -1.01 -2.45 13.49
N LEU A 92 -1.91 -1.46 13.42
CA LEU A 92 -1.99 -0.50 12.31
C LEU A 92 -0.72 0.35 12.21
N ILE A 93 -0.18 0.83 13.33
CA ILE A 93 1.08 1.60 13.35
C ILE A 93 2.23 0.74 12.81
N VAL A 94 2.36 -0.48 13.30
CA VAL A 94 3.43 -1.40 12.85
C VAL A 94 3.28 -1.72 11.36
N SER A 95 2.07 -1.90 10.89
CA SER A 95 1.78 -2.16 9.49
C SER A 95 2.16 -0.95 8.62
N ALA A 96 1.75 0.26 9.01
CA ALA A 96 2.10 1.49 8.30
C ALA A 96 3.61 1.68 8.14
N VAL A 97 4.40 1.36 9.19
CA VAL A 97 5.87 1.41 9.12
C VAL A 97 6.42 0.42 8.09
N TRP A 98 5.88 -0.80 8.03
CA TRP A 98 6.33 -1.79 7.04
C TRP A 98 5.91 -1.44 5.62
N TYR A 99 4.74 -0.84 5.43
CA TYR A 99 4.32 -0.32 4.13
C TYR A 99 5.19 0.85 3.67
N ALA A 100 5.55 1.76 4.57
CA ALA A 100 6.46 2.85 4.24
C ALA A 100 7.84 2.31 3.82
N ALA A 101 8.37 1.31 4.54
CA ALA A 101 9.62 0.65 4.17
C ALA A 101 9.51 -0.07 2.81
N ALA A 102 8.43 -0.79 2.56
CA ALA A 102 8.17 -1.46 1.28
C ALA A 102 8.07 -0.45 0.12
N PHE A 103 7.42 0.68 0.35
CA PHE A 103 7.32 1.77 -0.63
C PHE A 103 8.70 2.34 -0.99
N ILE A 104 9.55 2.61 0.01
CA ILE A 104 10.92 3.09 -0.21
C ILE A 104 11.73 2.08 -1.01
N VAL A 105 11.68 0.80 -0.64
CA VAL A 105 12.39 -0.27 -1.38
C VAL A 105 11.86 -0.39 -2.80
N GLY A 106 10.55 -0.28 -3.00
CA GLY A 106 9.91 -0.30 -4.32
C GLY A 106 10.36 0.87 -5.20
N LEU A 107 10.39 2.09 -4.65
CA LEU A 107 10.89 3.27 -5.36
C LEU A 107 12.36 3.11 -5.75
N LEU A 108 13.22 2.69 -4.83
CA LEU A 108 14.64 2.45 -5.12
C LEU A 108 14.80 1.39 -6.22
N SER A 109 14.02 0.31 -6.16
CA SER A 109 14.03 -0.73 -7.18
C SER A 109 13.61 -0.22 -8.55
N LEU A 110 12.56 0.62 -8.62
CA LEU A 110 12.11 1.25 -9.86
C LEU A 110 13.15 2.24 -10.41
N LEU A 111 13.78 3.05 -9.57
CA LEU A 111 14.83 3.97 -9.97
C LEU A 111 16.04 3.23 -10.56
N ILE A 112 16.49 2.15 -9.91
CA ILE A 112 17.60 1.32 -10.41
C ILE A 112 17.21 0.64 -11.73
N ALA A 113 15.98 0.13 -11.84
CA ALA A 113 15.47 -0.51 -13.03
C ALA A 113 15.38 0.43 -14.24
N ALA A 114 14.91 1.66 -14.01
CA ALA A 114 14.69 2.64 -15.09
C ALA A 114 15.99 3.18 -15.68
N SER A 115 16.98 3.53 -14.86
CA SER A 115 18.14 4.29 -15.31
C SER A 115 19.50 3.73 -14.84
N GLY A 116 19.49 2.70 -14.00
CA GLY A 116 20.71 2.10 -13.45
C GLY A 116 21.43 3.00 -12.44
N TRP A 117 22.70 2.66 -12.17
CA TRP A 117 23.53 3.42 -11.23
C TRP A 117 23.82 4.85 -11.67
N SER A 118 23.77 5.15 -12.98
CA SER A 118 23.97 6.51 -13.50
C SER A 118 22.93 7.51 -12.99
N THR A 119 21.74 7.04 -12.59
CA THR A 119 20.70 7.92 -12.02
C THR A 119 21.10 8.48 -10.67
N PHE A 120 21.84 7.71 -9.86
CA PHE A 120 22.23 8.18 -8.53
C PHE A 120 23.14 9.40 -8.54
N GLN A 121 23.90 9.61 -9.59
CA GLN A 121 24.72 10.82 -9.73
C GLN A 121 23.87 12.08 -9.93
N TYR A 122 22.64 11.96 -10.46
CA TYR A 122 21.72 13.08 -10.67
C TYR A 122 20.76 13.32 -9.50
N VAL A 123 20.77 12.43 -8.50
CA VAL A 123 19.89 12.59 -7.31
C VAL A 123 20.16 13.89 -6.55
N PRO A 124 21.42 14.31 -6.30
CA PRO A 124 21.68 15.60 -5.66
C PRO A 124 21.16 16.79 -6.48
N ASP A 125 21.34 16.77 -7.82
CA ASP A 125 20.88 17.83 -8.70
C ASP A 125 19.35 17.87 -8.71
N PHE A 126 18.68 16.72 -8.80
CA PHE A 126 17.22 16.63 -8.70
C PHE A 126 16.69 17.26 -7.40
N PHE A 127 17.29 16.93 -6.25
CA PHE A 127 16.86 17.53 -4.97
C PHE A 127 17.13 19.03 -4.96
N ASN A 128 18.28 19.48 -5.45
CA ASN A 128 18.60 20.90 -5.54
C ASN A 128 17.59 21.64 -6.42
N ASP A 129 17.24 21.10 -7.59
CA ASP A 129 16.26 21.67 -8.51
C ASP A 129 14.86 21.74 -7.87
N VAL A 130 14.44 20.66 -7.19
CA VAL A 130 13.17 20.62 -6.46
C VAL A 130 13.13 21.66 -5.34
N PHE A 131 14.20 21.78 -4.55
CA PHE A 131 14.29 22.78 -3.49
C PHE A 131 14.30 24.21 -4.07
N THR A 132 15.08 24.46 -5.09
CA THR A 132 15.14 25.77 -5.76
C THR A 132 13.77 26.16 -6.32
N ALA A 133 13.14 25.26 -7.09
CA ALA A 133 11.80 25.48 -7.63
C ALA A 133 10.76 25.72 -6.52
N PHE A 134 10.83 25.00 -5.40
CA PHE A 134 9.93 25.20 -4.28
C PHE A 134 10.09 26.59 -3.62
N PHE A 135 11.34 27.06 -3.43
CA PHE A 135 11.58 28.36 -2.82
C PHE A 135 11.32 29.54 -3.78
N GLU A 136 11.48 29.34 -5.09
CA GLU A 136 11.17 30.33 -6.11
C GLU A 136 9.67 30.39 -6.44
N MET A 137 8.91 29.38 -6.05
CA MET A 137 7.46 29.30 -6.27
C MET A 137 6.72 30.44 -5.52
N GLU A 138 5.68 30.96 -6.14
CA GLU A 138 4.78 31.95 -5.52
C GLU A 138 4.23 31.44 -4.19
N ALA A 139 4.04 32.31 -3.20
CA ALA A 139 3.63 31.96 -1.85
C ALA A 139 2.29 31.17 -1.82
N SER A 140 1.36 31.51 -2.69
CA SER A 140 0.09 30.79 -2.85
C SER A 140 0.28 29.36 -3.30
N LEU A 141 1.06 29.15 -4.38
CA LEU A 141 1.37 27.80 -4.91
C LEU A 141 2.20 26.97 -3.94
N ARG A 142 3.11 27.60 -3.20
CA ARG A 142 3.90 26.94 -2.16
C ARG A 142 3.04 26.40 -1.02
N SER A 143 2.02 27.14 -0.58
CA SER A 143 1.09 26.68 0.44
C SER A 143 0.28 25.47 -0.02
N HIS A 144 -0.19 25.46 -1.27
CA HIS A 144 -0.86 24.32 -1.88
C HIS A 144 0.07 23.10 -2.00
N ALA A 145 1.33 23.29 -2.40
CA ALA A 145 2.29 22.20 -2.50
C ALA A 145 2.54 21.53 -1.14
N LEU A 146 2.70 22.30 -0.06
CA LEU A 146 2.83 21.75 1.29
C LEU A 146 1.58 20.99 1.74
N LEU A 147 0.40 21.54 1.46
CA LEU A 147 -0.87 20.91 1.76
C LEU A 147 -1.03 19.58 1.02
N ILE A 148 -0.76 19.55 -0.26
CA ILE A 148 -0.80 18.32 -1.09
C ILE A 148 0.14 17.24 -0.54
N VAL A 149 1.37 17.61 -0.15
CA VAL A 149 2.32 16.64 0.46
C VAL A 149 1.77 16.09 1.78
N PHE A 150 1.19 16.94 2.62
CA PHE A 150 0.55 16.51 3.86
C PHE A 150 -0.67 15.62 3.60
N GLU A 151 -1.52 15.97 2.66
CA GLU A 151 -2.68 15.20 2.26
C GLU A 151 -2.30 13.83 1.66
N LEU A 152 -1.26 13.76 0.85
CA LEU A 152 -0.72 12.49 0.34
C LEU A 152 -0.22 11.59 1.46
N PHE A 153 0.43 12.16 2.47
CA PHE A 153 0.83 11.41 3.67
C PHE A 153 -0.40 10.89 4.44
N CYS A 154 -1.42 11.71 4.64
CA CYS A 154 -2.67 11.31 5.29
C CYS A 154 -3.39 10.21 4.48
N ASN A 155 -3.52 10.38 3.16
CA ASN A 155 -4.07 9.34 2.27
C ASN A 155 -3.33 8.02 2.42
N PHE A 156 -1.99 8.04 2.40
CA PHE A 156 -1.20 6.82 2.61
C PHE A 156 -1.55 6.12 3.93
N VAL A 157 -1.62 6.87 5.03
CA VAL A 157 -1.94 6.30 6.36
C VAL A 157 -3.36 5.75 6.40
N PHE A 158 -4.34 6.46 5.83
CA PHE A 158 -5.73 6.02 5.81
C PHE A 158 -5.95 4.84 4.87
N ALA A 159 -5.33 4.82 3.68
CA ALA A 159 -5.40 3.71 2.75
C ALA A 159 -4.86 2.40 3.36
N VAL A 160 -3.67 2.48 3.99
CA VAL A 160 -3.08 1.33 4.71
C VAL A 160 -4.02 0.87 5.83
N SER A 161 -4.54 1.80 6.63
CA SER A 161 -5.42 1.48 7.75
C SER A 161 -6.74 0.87 7.27
N ALA A 162 -7.32 1.37 6.19
CA ALA A 162 -8.54 0.84 5.60
C ALA A 162 -8.32 -0.58 5.07
N ALA A 163 -7.24 -0.82 4.32
CA ALA A 163 -6.91 -2.13 3.78
C ALA A 163 -6.71 -3.18 4.89
N GLU A 164 -5.97 -2.83 5.94
CA GLU A 164 -5.73 -3.70 7.09
C GLU A 164 -7.02 -4.03 7.84
N LEU A 165 -7.84 -3.02 8.14
CA LEU A 165 -9.08 -3.20 8.89
C LEU A 165 -10.12 -4.00 8.11
N VAL A 166 -10.17 -3.85 6.80
CA VAL A 166 -11.01 -4.67 5.90
C VAL A 166 -10.59 -6.14 5.97
N VAL A 167 -9.28 -6.41 5.95
CA VAL A 167 -8.75 -7.77 6.10
C VAL A 167 -9.03 -8.33 7.49
N TYR A 168 -8.80 -7.56 8.56
CA TYR A 168 -9.11 -7.99 9.92
C TYR A 168 -10.60 -8.30 10.11
N ALA A 169 -11.49 -7.48 9.51
CA ALA A 169 -12.93 -7.72 9.50
C ALA A 169 -13.27 -9.06 8.82
N ALA A 170 -12.71 -9.32 7.63
CA ALA A 170 -12.92 -10.56 6.90
C ALA A 170 -12.45 -11.78 7.71
N PHE A 171 -11.29 -11.70 8.36
CA PHE A 171 -10.79 -12.76 9.23
C PHE A 171 -11.68 -12.94 10.46
N SER A 172 -12.08 -11.88 11.13
CA SER A 172 -12.93 -11.95 12.33
C SER A 172 -14.30 -12.55 12.02
N ILE A 173 -14.91 -12.23 10.89
CA ILE A 173 -16.15 -12.86 10.42
C ILE A 173 -15.90 -14.34 10.06
N GLY A 174 -14.87 -14.62 9.25
CA GLY A 174 -14.57 -15.96 8.77
C GLY A 174 -14.30 -16.95 9.91
N TYR A 175 -13.63 -16.50 10.97
CA TYR A 175 -13.33 -17.31 12.15
C TYR A 175 -14.51 -17.43 13.13
N SER A 176 -15.60 -16.69 12.94
CA SER A 176 -16.85 -16.90 13.69
C SER A 176 -17.68 -18.08 13.17
N PHE A 177 -17.35 -18.63 12.00
CA PHE A 177 -18.01 -19.85 11.49
C PHE A 177 -17.40 -21.11 12.10
N ASN A 178 -18.26 -22.10 12.40
CA ASN A 178 -17.81 -23.37 13.01
C ASN A 178 -17.07 -24.28 12.02
N LYS A 179 -17.40 -24.23 10.73
CA LYS A 179 -16.79 -25.08 9.68
C LYS A 179 -16.21 -24.22 8.55
N HIS A 180 -15.13 -24.72 7.96
CA HIS A 180 -14.49 -24.10 6.79
C HIS A 180 -14.03 -22.65 7.03
N LYS A 181 -13.53 -22.34 8.23
CA LYS A 181 -13.08 -20.99 8.65
C LYS A 181 -12.20 -20.30 7.58
N THR A 182 -11.19 -21.02 7.08
CA THR A 182 -10.27 -20.49 6.06
C THR A 182 -10.95 -20.17 4.74
N LEU A 183 -11.87 -21.04 4.27
CA LEU A 183 -12.59 -20.82 3.02
C LEU A 183 -13.47 -19.57 3.10
N TRP A 184 -14.25 -19.43 4.17
CA TRP A 184 -15.08 -18.25 4.37
C TRP A 184 -14.25 -16.97 4.48
N THR A 185 -13.12 -17.01 5.20
CA THR A 185 -12.20 -15.89 5.29
C THR A 185 -11.69 -15.48 3.92
N THR A 186 -11.24 -16.43 3.07
CA THR A 186 -10.75 -16.12 1.73
C THR A 186 -11.85 -15.49 0.85
N ILE A 187 -13.05 -16.04 0.87
CA ILE A 187 -14.19 -15.47 0.13
C ILE A 187 -14.48 -14.05 0.61
N LEU A 188 -14.53 -13.82 1.91
CA LEU A 188 -14.83 -12.50 2.47
C LEU A 188 -13.74 -11.47 2.14
N VAL A 189 -12.47 -11.86 2.18
CA VAL A 189 -11.37 -10.97 1.73
C VAL A 189 -11.59 -10.55 0.29
N LEU A 190 -11.83 -11.51 -0.62
CA LEU A 190 -12.07 -11.20 -2.03
C LEU A 190 -13.31 -10.31 -2.23
N VAL A 191 -14.42 -10.62 -1.56
CA VAL A 191 -15.66 -9.84 -1.66
C VAL A 191 -15.44 -8.41 -1.14
N PHE A 192 -14.77 -8.23 -0.01
CA PHE A 192 -14.54 -6.92 0.57
C PHE A 192 -13.61 -6.06 -0.28
N PHE A 193 -12.54 -6.66 -0.82
CA PHE A 193 -11.68 -5.94 -1.78
C PHE A 193 -12.44 -5.57 -3.05
N GLN A 194 -13.29 -6.45 -3.55
CA GLN A 194 -14.10 -6.15 -4.74
C GLN A 194 -15.11 -5.03 -4.46
N LEU A 195 -15.76 -5.03 -3.29
CA LEU A 195 -16.64 -3.95 -2.86
C LEU A 195 -15.89 -2.63 -2.72
N ALA A 196 -14.69 -2.65 -2.13
CA ALA A 196 -13.86 -1.46 -2.01
C ALA A 196 -13.49 -0.88 -3.39
N GLN A 197 -13.10 -1.74 -4.35
CA GLN A 197 -12.84 -1.32 -5.73
C GLN A 197 -14.05 -0.69 -6.41
N PHE A 198 -15.22 -1.33 -6.33
CA PHE A 198 -16.44 -0.78 -6.94
C PHE A 198 -16.83 0.55 -6.31
N THR A 199 -16.70 0.67 -4.99
CA THR A 199 -17.01 1.93 -4.29
C THR A 199 -16.02 3.01 -4.67
N ALA A 200 -14.72 2.71 -4.76
CA ALA A 200 -13.70 3.66 -5.19
C ALA A 200 -13.96 4.15 -6.62
N ILE A 201 -14.28 3.24 -7.55
CA ILE A 201 -14.62 3.60 -8.93
C ILE A 201 -15.89 4.48 -8.98
N ALA A 202 -16.91 4.14 -8.18
CA ALA A 202 -18.15 4.92 -8.11
C ALA A 202 -17.91 6.32 -7.52
N MET A 203 -17.08 6.41 -6.47
CA MET A 203 -16.69 7.70 -5.86
C MET A 203 -15.90 8.58 -6.81
N ILE A 204 -14.92 8.01 -7.52
CA ILE A 204 -14.14 8.71 -8.55
C ILE A 204 -15.07 9.17 -9.68
N GLY A 205 -15.94 8.30 -10.16
CA GLY A 205 -16.94 8.63 -11.19
C GLY A 205 -17.87 9.77 -10.75
N ALA A 206 -18.39 9.70 -9.54
CA ALA A 206 -19.22 10.77 -8.96
C ALA A 206 -18.47 12.10 -8.84
N PHE A 207 -17.21 12.06 -8.41
CA PHE A 207 -16.36 13.23 -8.29
C PHE A 207 -16.14 13.94 -9.64
N PHE A 208 -15.77 13.19 -10.68
CA PHE A 208 -15.55 13.74 -12.02
C PHE A 208 -16.86 14.19 -12.72
N SER A 209 -17.98 13.53 -12.43
CA SER A 209 -19.27 13.89 -13.01
C SER A 209 -19.91 15.10 -12.34
N ALA A 210 -19.52 15.43 -11.10
CA ALA A 210 -20.05 16.57 -10.37
C ALA A 210 -19.63 17.93 -10.98
N ASP A 211 -18.39 18.01 -11.48
CA ASP A 211 -17.89 19.20 -12.19
C ASP A 211 -16.93 18.80 -13.33
N PRO A 212 -17.47 18.37 -14.49
CA PRO A 212 -16.63 17.95 -15.62
C PRO A 212 -15.77 19.07 -16.18
N THR A 213 -16.23 20.33 -16.07
CA THR A 213 -15.55 21.51 -16.63
C THR A 213 -14.27 21.83 -15.87
N ARG A 214 -14.24 21.61 -14.57
CA ARG A 214 -13.05 21.80 -13.73
C ARG A 214 -11.85 21.00 -14.25
N TRP A 215 -12.07 19.76 -14.70
CA TRP A 215 -10.99 18.86 -15.16
C TRP A 215 -10.61 19.07 -16.61
N MET A 216 -11.49 19.68 -17.38
CA MET A 216 -11.25 19.99 -18.80
C MET A 216 -10.41 21.26 -18.97
N TYR A 217 -10.46 22.19 -18.02
CA TYR A 217 -9.80 23.51 -18.08
C TYR A 217 -8.84 23.73 -16.90
N LEU A 218 -8.04 22.71 -16.54
CA LEU A 218 -7.01 22.86 -15.52
C LEU A 218 -5.89 23.79 -15.99
N ASP A 219 -5.60 24.82 -15.23
CA ASP A 219 -4.45 25.68 -15.37
C ASP A 219 -3.52 25.57 -14.13
N VAL A 220 -2.38 26.26 -14.18
CA VAL A 220 -1.37 26.19 -13.10
C VAL A 220 -1.92 26.68 -11.75
N TYR A 221 -2.90 27.55 -11.73
CA TYR A 221 -3.50 28.12 -10.50
C TYR A 221 -4.68 27.31 -9.98
N SER A 222 -5.47 26.70 -10.84
CA SER A 222 -6.64 25.90 -10.47
C SER A 222 -6.32 24.41 -10.20
N ALA A 223 -5.26 23.90 -10.82
CA ALA A 223 -4.84 22.50 -10.67
C ALA A 223 -4.55 22.11 -9.22
N PRO A 224 -3.81 22.88 -8.39
CA PRO A 224 -3.53 22.49 -7.00
C PRO A 224 -4.79 22.30 -6.18
N ALA A 225 -5.72 23.25 -6.20
CA ALA A 225 -6.99 23.16 -5.45
C ALA A 225 -7.86 21.98 -5.94
N SER A 226 -7.78 21.63 -7.23
CA SER A 226 -8.49 20.46 -7.77
C SER A 226 -7.88 19.14 -7.31
N ILE A 227 -6.55 19.07 -7.19
CA ILE A 227 -5.83 17.91 -6.65
C ILE A 227 -6.14 17.74 -5.17
N GLU A 228 -6.09 18.81 -4.35
CA GLU A 228 -6.45 18.77 -2.94
C GLU A 228 -7.87 18.24 -2.74
N LEU A 229 -8.84 18.74 -3.52
CA LEU A 229 -10.21 18.25 -3.45
C LEU A 229 -10.33 16.76 -3.79
N LEU A 230 -9.58 16.28 -4.76
CA LEU A 230 -9.52 14.85 -5.11
C LEU A 230 -8.93 14.01 -3.97
N LEU A 231 -7.86 14.49 -3.35
CA LEU A 231 -7.21 13.81 -2.21
C LEU A 231 -8.14 13.77 -0.99
N LEU A 232 -8.81 14.87 -0.66
CA LEU A 232 -9.81 14.93 0.41
C LEU A 232 -10.97 13.97 0.16
N TRP A 233 -11.44 13.88 -1.08
CA TRP A 233 -12.50 12.95 -1.47
C TRP A 233 -12.05 11.48 -1.31
N GLY A 234 -10.80 11.17 -1.71
CA GLY A 234 -10.18 9.86 -1.48
C GLY A 234 -10.11 9.51 0.01
N MET A 235 -9.59 10.43 0.84
CA MET A 235 -9.52 10.25 2.30
C MET A 235 -10.89 9.98 2.93
N LEU A 236 -11.95 10.62 2.46
CA LEU A 236 -13.30 10.36 2.95
C LEU A 236 -13.71 8.90 2.69
N GLY A 237 -13.45 8.38 1.50
CA GLY A 237 -13.69 6.98 1.16
C GLY A 237 -12.90 6.01 2.03
N GLU A 238 -11.61 6.25 2.21
CA GLU A 238 -10.72 5.43 3.04
C GLU A 238 -11.16 5.43 4.51
N LEU A 239 -11.56 6.58 5.05
CA LEU A 239 -12.09 6.69 6.41
C LEU A 239 -13.39 5.92 6.60
N LEU A 240 -14.31 5.94 5.63
CA LEU A 240 -15.55 5.16 5.68
C LEU A 240 -15.24 3.66 5.70
N PHE A 241 -14.34 3.18 4.86
CA PHE A 241 -13.91 1.77 4.88
C PHE A 241 -13.17 1.40 6.16
N ALA A 242 -12.29 2.25 6.65
CA ALA A 242 -11.60 2.04 7.91
C ALA A 242 -12.58 1.96 9.08
N ALA A 243 -13.54 2.87 9.16
CA ALA A 243 -14.56 2.89 10.21
C ALA A 243 -15.46 1.65 10.16
N ALA A 244 -15.92 1.25 8.96
CA ALA A 244 -16.71 0.04 8.78
C ALA A 244 -15.90 -1.22 9.14
N GLY A 245 -14.68 -1.35 8.65
CA GLY A 245 -13.78 -2.46 8.96
C GLY A 245 -13.47 -2.56 10.45
N TYR A 246 -13.23 -1.41 11.08
CA TYR A 246 -13.02 -1.32 12.53
C TYR A 246 -14.24 -1.79 13.34
N ALA A 247 -15.43 -1.27 13.01
CA ALA A 247 -16.66 -1.62 13.72
C ALA A 247 -16.98 -3.13 13.59
N VAL A 248 -16.80 -3.67 12.38
CA VAL A 248 -17.00 -5.11 12.12
C VAL A 248 -15.98 -5.95 12.89
N THR A 249 -14.69 -5.59 12.80
CA THR A 249 -13.62 -6.29 13.53
C THR A 249 -13.90 -6.28 15.03
N TRP A 250 -14.21 -5.12 15.59
CA TRP A 250 -14.52 -4.98 17.02
C TRP A 250 -15.73 -5.83 17.43
N PHE A 251 -16.83 -5.76 16.67
CA PHE A 251 -18.04 -6.52 16.98
C PHE A 251 -17.82 -8.02 16.95
N PHE A 252 -17.21 -8.55 15.88
CA PHE A 252 -17.01 -9.99 15.75
C PHE A 252 -15.98 -10.53 16.74
N THR A 253 -14.92 -9.77 17.03
CA THR A 253 -13.91 -10.18 17.99
C THR A 253 -14.44 -10.16 19.43
N THR A 254 -15.33 -9.23 19.79
CA THR A 254 -15.85 -9.12 21.16
C THR A 254 -17.11 -9.95 21.42
N LYS A 255 -17.95 -10.17 20.41
CA LYS A 255 -19.30 -10.74 20.60
C LYS A 255 -19.49 -12.12 19.98
N LYS A 256 -18.70 -12.50 18.98
CA LYS A 256 -18.93 -13.68 18.14
C LYS A 256 -17.73 -14.61 18.02
N LEU A 257 -16.59 -14.24 18.59
CA LEU A 257 -15.40 -15.07 18.50
C LEU A 257 -15.61 -16.37 19.28
N ASN A 258 -15.56 -17.49 18.57
CA ASN A 258 -15.54 -18.82 19.14
C ASN A 258 -14.11 -19.34 19.08
N LEU A 259 -13.44 -19.40 20.23
CA LEU A 259 -12.07 -19.88 20.39
C LEU A 259 -11.97 -21.41 20.53
N GLU A 260 -13.10 -22.13 20.38
CA GLU A 260 -13.15 -23.59 20.38
C GLU A 260 -12.73 -24.20 19.05
#